data_82a25c8eb7d6ca3b55a39b5994181fe0
#
_entry.id   82a25c8eb7d6ca3b55a39b5994181fe0
#
_cell.length_a   1.000
_cell.length_b   1.000
_cell.length_c   1.000
_cell.angle_alpha   90.00
_cell.angle_beta   90.00
_cell.angle_gamma   90.00
#
_symmetry.space_group_name_H-M   'P 1'
#
loop_
_entity.id
_entity.type
_entity.pdbx_description
1 polymer ?
#
loop_
_entity_poly.entity_id
_entity_poly.type
_entity_poly.pdbx_seq_one_letter_code
_entity_poly.pdbx_strand_id
1 'polypeptide(L)'
;QGDLIAKQWKANPALDLNKDGKIQYVLLKGEPGHPDAEARTKYVVDELNKQGIQTEQLFIDTGMWDAAMAKDKTDAWLTSPKADQIEVIISNNDGMAMGALEATKAHGKKLPIFGVDALPEVLQLIKKGEIAGTVLNDGVGQAKAVIALSTNLAAGKDATAGTEIKLKDKVA
;
A
#
# COMPACT_ATOMS: atom_id res chain seq x y z
N GLN A 1 -2.49 -3.78 4.75
CA GLN A 1 -1.81 -2.49 4.89
C GLN A 1 -2.38 -1.71 6.07
N GLY A 2 -3.70 -1.56 6.23
CA GLY A 2 -4.32 -0.87 7.36
C GLY A 2 -3.89 -1.40 8.72
N ASP A 3 -3.86 -2.72 8.92
CA ASP A 3 -3.36 -3.35 10.16
C ASP A 3 -1.92 -2.94 10.50
N LEU A 4 -1.06 -2.89 9.49
CA LEU A 4 0.34 -2.53 9.66
C LEU A 4 0.48 -1.07 10.10
N ILE A 5 -0.26 -0.17 9.46
CA ILE A 5 -0.31 1.25 9.81
C ILE A 5 -0.86 1.42 11.23
N ALA A 6 -1.99 0.78 11.54
CA ALA A 6 -2.62 0.84 12.86
C ALA A 6 -1.68 0.40 13.97
N LYS A 7 -0.95 -0.70 13.75
CA LYS A 7 0.03 -1.22 14.71
C LYS A 7 1.16 -0.22 14.98
N GLN A 8 1.71 0.39 13.94
CA GLN A 8 2.77 1.37 14.09
C GLN A 8 2.29 2.67 14.73
N TRP A 9 1.10 3.15 14.34
CA TRP A 9 0.48 4.33 14.92
C TRP A 9 0.25 4.18 16.43
N LYS A 10 -0.35 3.07 16.85
CA LYS A 10 -0.59 2.78 18.27
C LYS A 10 0.69 2.61 19.07
N ALA A 11 1.77 2.10 18.45
CA ALA A 11 3.06 1.88 19.10
C ALA A 11 3.91 3.17 19.20
N ASN A 12 3.64 4.18 18.40
CA ASN A 12 4.45 5.39 18.34
C ASN A 12 3.57 6.67 18.32
N PRO A 13 3.21 7.19 19.50
CA PRO A 13 2.41 8.42 19.61
C PRO A 13 3.06 9.67 18.99
N ALA A 14 4.36 9.64 18.70
CA ALA A 14 5.05 10.75 18.06
C ALA A 14 4.72 10.90 16.55
N LEU A 15 4.00 9.94 15.98
CA LEU A 15 3.49 10.04 14.61
C LEU A 15 2.32 11.02 14.50
N ASP A 16 1.57 11.22 15.57
CA ASP A 16 0.52 12.23 15.68
C ASP A 16 1.16 13.60 15.95
N LEU A 17 1.46 14.31 14.87
CA LEU A 17 2.24 15.55 14.90
C LEU A 17 1.49 16.70 15.57
N ASN A 18 0.18 16.79 15.36
CA ASN A 18 -0.68 17.83 15.88
C ASN A 18 -1.41 17.41 17.17
N LYS A 19 -1.31 16.13 17.58
CA LYS A 19 -1.89 15.53 18.79
C LYS A 19 -3.43 15.58 18.83
N ASP A 20 -4.06 15.43 17.67
CA ASP A 20 -5.52 15.41 17.55
C ASP A 20 -6.13 13.99 17.59
N GLY A 21 -5.28 12.96 17.63
CA GLY A 21 -5.68 11.56 17.71
C GLY A 21 -6.14 10.98 16.37
N LYS A 22 -5.89 11.67 15.25
CA LYS A 22 -6.23 11.23 13.91
C LYS A 22 -4.96 11.01 13.09
N ILE A 23 -5.07 10.21 12.04
CA ILE A 23 -4.03 10.11 11.01
C ILE A 23 -4.34 11.07 9.87
N GLN A 24 -3.55 12.11 9.68
CA GLN A 24 -3.56 12.94 8.49
C GLN A 24 -2.73 12.28 7.40
N TYR A 25 -3.40 11.71 6.41
CA TYR A 25 -2.71 10.94 5.37
C TYR A 25 -2.85 11.52 3.98
N VAL A 26 -1.89 11.17 3.12
CA VAL A 26 -1.97 11.29 1.68
C VAL A 26 -1.91 9.91 1.04
N LEU A 27 -2.59 9.72 -0.11
CA LEU A 27 -2.71 8.42 -0.73
C LEU A 27 -2.35 8.46 -2.23
N LEU A 28 -1.37 7.63 -2.60
CA LEU A 28 -1.00 7.35 -3.97
C LEU A 28 -1.81 6.16 -4.49
N LYS A 29 -2.77 6.44 -5.35
CA LYS A 29 -3.63 5.45 -5.98
C LYS A 29 -2.98 4.90 -7.25
N GLY A 30 -3.18 3.62 -7.53
CA GLY A 30 -2.84 3.00 -8.80
C GLY A 30 -3.75 3.49 -9.94
N GLU A 31 -3.84 2.71 -10.99
CA GLU A 31 -4.71 3.02 -12.14
C GLU A 31 -6.18 3.09 -11.72
N PRO A 32 -6.89 4.18 -12.01
CA PRO A 32 -8.31 4.31 -11.70
C PRO A 32 -9.15 3.22 -12.40
N GLY A 33 -10.07 2.61 -11.64
CA GLY A 33 -10.91 1.51 -12.12
C GLY A 33 -10.25 0.13 -12.09
N HIS A 34 -8.94 0.05 -11.81
CA HIS A 34 -8.28 -1.23 -11.56
C HIS A 34 -8.76 -1.82 -10.21
N PRO A 35 -9.25 -3.09 -10.18
CA PRO A 35 -9.83 -3.67 -8.96
C PRO A 35 -8.92 -3.57 -7.73
N ASP A 36 -7.63 -3.82 -7.88
CA ASP A 36 -6.68 -3.74 -6.78
C ASP A 36 -6.48 -2.29 -6.31
N ALA A 37 -6.44 -1.31 -7.24
CA ALA A 37 -6.30 0.09 -6.87
C ALA A 37 -7.49 0.56 -6.04
N GLU A 38 -8.70 0.22 -6.47
CA GLU A 38 -9.92 0.55 -5.74
C GLU A 38 -9.96 -0.14 -4.38
N ALA A 39 -9.66 -1.45 -4.33
CA ALA A 39 -9.65 -2.22 -3.10
C ALA A 39 -8.59 -1.73 -2.10
N ARG A 40 -7.33 -1.55 -2.53
CA ARG A 40 -6.24 -1.08 -1.67
C ARG A 40 -6.50 0.33 -1.14
N THR A 41 -7.07 1.21 -1.97
CA THR A 41 -7.45 2.58 -1.55
C THR A 41 -8.56 2.56 -0.50
N LYS A 42 -9.62 1.78 -0.72
CA LYS A 42 -10.76 1.74 0.18
C LYS A 42 -10.44 1.02 1.49
N TYR A 43 -9.95 -0.22 1.38
CA TYR A 43 -9.85 -1.09 2.56
C TYR A 43 -8.73 -0.72 3.52
N VAL A 44 -7.71 0.03 3.12
CA VAL A 44 -6.70 0.55 4.07
C VAL A 44 -7.35 1.50 5.07
N VAL A 45 -8.21 2.39 4.59
CA VAL A 45 -8.92 3.37 5.43
C VAL A 45 -10.01 2.70 6.26
N ASP A 46 -10.79 1.82 5.64
CA ASP A 46 -11.83 1.05 6.34
C ASP A 46 -11.25 0.27 7.53
N GLU A 47 -10.08 -0.35 7.36
CA GLU A 47 -9.44 -1.11 8.43
C GLU A 47 -8.93 -0.21 9.56
N LEU A 48 -8.36 0.95 9.25
CA LEU A 48 -7.96 1.93 10.26
C LEU A 48 -9.17 2.38 11.09
N ASN A 49 -10.26 2.75 10.43
CA ASN A 49 -11.48 3.18 11.09
C ASN A 49 -12.12 2.05 11.94
N LYS A 50 -12.12 0.82 11.43
CA LYS A 50 -12.59 -0.38 12.17
C LYS A 50 -11.78 -0.62 13.44
N GLN A 51 -10.50 -0.28 13.44
CA GLN A 51 -9.64 -0.37 14.61
C GLN A 51 -9.74 0.83 15.56
N GLY A 52 -10.70 1.74 15.32
CA GLY A 52 -10.97 2.91 16.15
C GLY A 52 -10.00 4.07 15.91
N ILE A 53 -9.22 4.05 14.82
CA ILE A 53 -8.32 5.12 14.45
C ILE A 53 -9.06 6.04 13.48
N GLN A 54 -9.27 7.28 13.87
CA GLN A 54 -9.84 8.29 12.97
C GLN A 54 -8.81 8.71 11.93
N THR A 55 -9.27 8.98 10.72
CA THR A 55 -8.40 9.37 9.61
C THR A 55 -8.89 10.63 8.94
N GLU A 56 -7.96 11.45 8.46
CA GLU A 56 -8.23 12.63 7.65
C GLU A 56 -7.41 12.56 6.36
N GLN A 57 -8.10 12.47 5.23
CA GLN A 57 -7.46 12.48 3.93
C GLN A 57 -7.09 13.92 3.53
N LEU A 58 -5.81 14.24 3.52
CA LEU A 58 -5.35 15.56 3.05
C LEU A 58 -5.31 15.63 1.53
N PHE A 59 -4.76 14.58 0.90
CA PHE A 59 -4.68 14.46 -0.55
C PHE A 59 -4.83 13.01 -1.01
N ILE A 60 -5.34 12.84 -2.21
CA ILE A 60 -5.31 11.59 -2.98
C ILE A 60 -5.09 11.94 -4.46
N ASP A 61 -4.21 11.20 -5.12
CA ASP A 61 -4.02 11.32 -6.56
C ASP A 61 -3.56 9.98 -7.14
N THR A 62 -3.66 9.83 -8.45
CA THR A 62 -3.19 8.62 -9.11
C THR A 62 -1.74 8.76 -9.56
N GLY A 63 -0.93 7.76 -9.19
CA GLY A 63 0.44 7.60 -9.67
C GLY A 63 0.57 6.51 -10.74
N MET A 64 -0.56 5.91 -11.20
CA MET A 64 -0.59 4.93 -12.30
C MET A 64 0.40 3.78 -12.14
N TRP A 65 0.65 3.32 -10.90
CA TRP A 65 1.66 2.31 -10.53
C TRP A 65 3.11 2.74 -10.78
N ASP A 66 3.34 3.98 -11.24
CA ASP A 66 4.62 4.51 -11.69
C ASP A 66 5.33 5.34 -10.60
N ALA A 67 6.63 5.10 -10.40
CA ALA A 67 7.42 5.77 -9.37
C ALA A 67 7.65 7.26 -9.66
N ALA A 68 7.88 7.63 -10.93
CA ALA A 68 8.13 9.03 -11.29
C ALA A 68 6.87 9.87 -11.12
N MET A 69 5.72 9.36 -11.58
CA MET A 69 4.44 10.03 -11.36
C MET A 69 4.12 10.19 -9.87
N ALA A 70 4.36 9.14 -9.09
CA ALA A 70 4.16 9.19 -7.63
C ALA A 70 5.07 10.21 -6.95
N LYS A 71 6.33 10.32 -7.39
CA LYS A 71 7.26 11.34 -6.94
C LYS A 71 6.71 12.74 -7.21
N ASP A 72 6.30 13.03 -8.45
CA ASP A 72 5.77 14.35 -8.84
C ASP A 72 4.54 14.73 -8.01
N LYS A 73 3.61 13.79 -7.76
CA LYS A 73 2.45 14.02 -6.90
C LYS A 73 2.85 14.32 -5.46
N THR A 74 3.80 13.56 -4.93
CA THR A 74 4.30 13.76 -3.58
C THR A 74 5.05 15.09 -3.45
N ASP A 75 5.86 15.48 -4.42
CA ASP A 75 6.52 16.80 -4.48
C ASP A 75 5.49 17.93 -4.41
N ALA A 76 4.41 17.82 -5.20
CA ALA A 76 3.31 18.80 -5.17
C ALA A 76 2.63 18.90 -3.79
N TRP A 77 2.41 17.79 -3.11
CA TRP A 77 1.83 17.78 -1.77
C TRP A 77 2.77 18.39 -0.72
N LEU A 78 4.07 18.10 -0.83
CA LEU A 78 5.10 18.58 0.08
C LEU A 78 5.42 20.08 -0.10
N THR A 79 5.00 20.69 -1.21
CA THR A 79 5.07 22.12 -1.45
C THR A 79 3.75 22.86 -1.16
N SER A 80 2.69 22.14 -0.82
CA SER A 80 1.38 22.69 -0.51
C SER A 80 1.32 23.33 0.87
N PRO A 81 0.32 24.21 1.16
CA PRO A 81 0.10 24.76 2.49
C PRO A 81 -0.21 23.71 3.58
N LYS A 82 -0.55 22.47 3.17
CA LYS A 82 -0.82 21.35 4.09
C LYS A 82 0.39 20.41 4.31
N ALA A 83 1.54 20.75 3.75
CA ALA A 83 2.73 19.89 3.78
C ALA A 83 3.16 19.47 5.19
N ASP A 84 3.01 20.36 6.18
CA ASP A 84 3.39 20.10 7.57
C ASP A 84 2.34 19.32 8.37
N GLN A 85 1.16 19.10 7.76
CA GLN A 85 0.10 18.30 8.36
C GLN A 85 0.16 16.82 7.93
N ILE A 86 1.00 16.48 6.94
CA ILE A 86 1.10 15.11 6.44
C ILE A 86 1.84 14.25 7.46
N GLU A 87 1.20 13.20 7.95
CA GLU A 87 1.72 12.27 8.95
C GLU A 87 2.04 10.90 8.37
N VAL A 88 1.28 10.46 7.37
CA VAL A 88 1.44 9.15 6.73
C VAL A 88 1.26 9.26 5.21
N ILE A 89 2.14 8.59 4.48
CA ILE A 89 2.00 8.36 3.04
C ILE A 89 1.58 6.92 2.81
N ILE A 90 0.40 6.73 2.23
CA ILE A 90 -0.16 5.43 1.86
C ILE A 90 0.00 5.25 0.36
N SER A 91 0.62 4.16 -0.06
CA SER A 91 0.81 3.85 -1.47
C SER A 91 0.15 2.53 -1.84
N ASN A 92 -0.53 2.48 -2.97
CA ASN A 92 -1.15 1.25 -3.47
C ASN A 92 -0.13 0.20 -3.92
N ASN A 93 1.13 0.58 -4.24
CA ASN A 93 2.20 -0.36 -4.51
C ASN A 93 3.58 0.16 -4.04
N ASP A 94 4.59 -0.70 -4.07
CA ASP A 94 5.94 -0.40 -3.65
C ASP A 94 6.69 0.52 -4.63
N GLY A 95 6.41 0.42 -5.94
CA GLY A 95 7.01 1.31 -6.94
C GLY A 95 6.69 2.78 -6.65
N MET A 96 5.41 3.08 -6.43
CA MET A 96 4.98 4.44 -6.05
C MET A 96 5.50 4.85 -4.66
N ALA A 97 5.60 3.90 -3.70
CA ALA A 97 6.18 4.17 -2.39
C ALA A 97 7.65 4.61 -2.47
N MET A 98 8.43 4.02 -3.39
CA MET A 98 9.80 4.46 -3.66
C MET A 98 9.85 5.88 -4.27
N GLY A 99 8.95 6.20 -5.18
CA GLY A 99 8.81 7.57 -5.70
C GLY A 99 8.50 8.59 -4.61
N ALA A 100 7.56 8.25 -3.70
CA ALA A 100 7.24 9.09 -2.55
C ALA A 100 8.45 9.26 -1.60
N LEU A 101 9.24 8.21 -1.38
CA LEU A 101 10.46 8.28 -0.59
C LEU A 101 11.48 9.24 -1.21
N GLU A 102 11.63 9.21 -2.53
CA GLU A 102 12.53 10.12 -3.24
C GLU A 102 12.12 11.58 -3.05
N ALA A 103 10.83 11.88 -3.20
CA ALA A 103 10.27 13.20 -2.95
C ALA A 103 10.50 13.64 -1.48
N THR A 104 10.16 12.81 -0.51
CA THR A 104 10.35 13.17 0.91
C THR A 104 11.81 13.45 1.26
N LYS A 105 12.75 12.67 0.71
CA LYS A 105 14.20 12.92 0.86
C LYS A 105 14.62 14.24 0.24
N ALA A 106 14.14 14.57 -0.96
CA ALA A 106 14.46 15.82 -1.63
C ALA A 106 13.99 17.04 -0.83
N HIS A 107 12.87 16.93 -0.11
CA HIS A 107 12.34 17.96 0.79
C HIS A 107 12.90 17.91 2.22
N GLY A 108 13.85 17.01 2.51
CA GLY A 108 14.40 16.84 3.85
C GLY A 108 13.39 16.37 4.90
N LYS A 109 12.27 15.77 4.47
CA LYS A 109 11.22 15.25 5.35
C LYS A 109 11.38 13.75 5.58
N LYS A 110 11.05 13.31 6.78
CA LYS A 110 11.02 11.89 7.15
C LYS A 110 9.57 11.54 7.56
N LEU A 111 8.82 10.96 6.63
CA LEU A 111 7.44 10.55 6.83
C LEU A 111 7.34 9.01 6.74
N PRO A 112 6.50 8.36 7.54
CA PRO A 112 6.22 6.93 7.40
C PRO A 112 5.49 6.69 6.08
N ILE A 113 6.07 5.80 5.25
CA ILE A 113 5.56 5.43 3.93
C ILE A 113 5.23 3.94 3.95
N PHE A 114 4.04 3.58 3.47
CA PHE A 114 3.57 2.19 3.41
C PHE A 114 3.23 1.80 1.99
N GLY A 115 3.77 0.66 1.55
CA GLY A 115 3.53 0.09 0.23
C GLY A 115 2.75 -1.22 0.24
N VAL A 116 2.71 -1.85 -0.92
CA VAL A 116 2.24 -3.22 -1.18
C VAL A 116 3.13 -3.79 -2.27
N ASP A 117 3.49 -5.03 -2.21
CA ASP A 117 4.14 -6.00 -3.08
C ASP A 117 5.27 -6.74 -2.39
N ALA A 118 5.94 -6.12 -1.43
CA ALA A 118 7.16 -6.61 -0.76
C ALA A 118 8.32 -6.83 -1.75
N LEU A 119 8.56 -5.85 -2.62
CA LEU A 119 9.70 -5.87 -3.53
C LEU A 119 11.03 -5.97 -2.76
N PRO A 120 12.03 -6.72 -3.26
CA PRO A 120 13.32 -6.89 -2.59
C PRO A 120 13.98 -5.55 -2.23
N GLU A 121 13.89 -4.55 -3.08
CA GLU A 121 14.43 -3.19 -2.87
C GLU A 121 13.74 -2.51 -1.69
N VAL A 122 12.42 -2.60 -1.61
CA VAL A 122 11.63 -2.01 -0.53
C VAL A 122 11.89 -2.70 0.79
N LEU A 123 12.08 -4.02 0.80
CA LEU A 123 12.49 -4.74 2.01
C LEU A 123 13.86 -4.26 2.55
N GLN A 124 14.79 -3.88 1.68
CA GLN A 124 16.05 -3.26 2.12
C GLN A 124 15.83 -1.84 2.67
N LEU A 125 14.94 -1.05 2.06
CA LEU A 125 14.59 0.28 2.56
C LEU A 125 13.90 0.22 3.94
N ILE A 126 13.07 -0.80 4.16
CA ILE A 126 12.46 -1.05 5.49
C ILE A 126 13.54 -1.38 6.53
N LYS A 127 14.51 -2.24 6.20
CA LYS A 127 15.63 -2.55 7.11
C LYS A 127 16.47 -1.33 7.47
N LYS A 128 16.56 -0.34 6.58
CA LYS A 128 17.23 0.94 6.82
C LYS A 128 16.36 1.95 7.56
N GLY A 129 15.08 1.67 7.79
CA GLY A 129 14.11 2.59 8.39
C GLY A 129 13.71 3.76 7.48
N GLU A 130 13.85 3.60 6.16
CA GLU A 130 13.51 4.61 5.17
C GLU A 130 12.05 4.47 4.69
N ILE A 131 11.53 3.23 4.60
CA ILE A 131 10.12 2.92 4.39
C ILE A 131 9.60 2.23 5.65
N ALA A 132 8.39 2.56 6.06
CA ALA A 132 7.79 2.08 7.29
C ALA A 132 7.27 0.64 7.18
N GLY A 133 6.82 0.23 6.00
CA GLY A 133 6.35 -1.13 5.79
C GLY A 133 5.74 -1.38 4.42
N THR A 134 5.59 -2.65 4.08
CA THR A 134 4.90 -3.13 2.89
C THR A 134 4.13 -4.41 3.19
N VAL A 135 3.23 -4.78 2.30
CA VAL A 135 2.44 -6.02 2.38
C VAL A 135 2.82 -6.93 1.21
N LEU A 136 3.08 -8.19 1.49
CA LEU A 136 3.41 -9.16 0.44
C LEU A 136 2.22 -9.35 -0.50
N ASN A 137 2.47 -9.13 -1.79
CA ASN A 137 1.65 -9.64 -2.88
C ASN A 137 2.35 -10.90 -3.41
N ASP A 138 1.84 -12.09 -3.00
CA ASP A 138 2.51 -13.37 -3.24
C ASP A 138 2.40 -13.82 -4.71
N GLY A 139 3.17 -13.20 -5.59
CA GLY A 139 3.22 -13.54 -7.01
C GLY A 139 3.69 -14.99 -7.28
N VAL A 140 4.53 -15.56 -6.40
CA VAL A 140 4.98 -16.95 -6.53
C VAL A 140 3.83 -17.92 -6.24
N GLY A 141 3.08 -17.68 -5.17
CA GLY A 141 1.89 -18.45 -4.84
C GLY A 141 0.84 -18.36 -5.93
N GLN A 142 0.58 -17.15 -6.43
CA GLN A 142 -0.35 -16.92 -7.55
C GLN A 142 0.08 -17.69 -8.81
N ALA A 143 1.35 -17.61 -9.20
CA ALA A 143 1.85 -18.32 -10.37
C ALA A 143 1.71 -19.84 -10.21
N LYS A 144 2.04 -20.40 -9.06
CA LYS A 144 1.86 -21.83 -8.75
C LYS A 144 0.39 -22.24 -8.86
N ALA A 145 -0.51 -21.42 -8.30
CA ALA A 145 -1.94 -21.67 -8.37
C ALA A 145 -2.43 -21.69 -9.83
N VAL A 146 -2.08 -20.67 -10.62
CA VAL A 146 -2.47 -20.58 -12.03
C VAL A 146 -1.99 -21.80 -12.82
N ILE A 147 -0.74 -22.21 -12.64
CA ILE A 147 -0.18 -23.38 -13.32
C ILE A 147 -0.93 -24.65 -12.92
N ALA A 148 -1.17 -24.88 -11.63
CA ALA A 148 -1.87 -26.06 -11.15
C ALA A 148 -3.32 -26.14 -11.69
N LEU A 149 -4.07 -25.07 -11.58
CA LEU A 149 -5.45 -25.00 -12.07
C LEU A 149 -5.53 -25.17 -13.59
N SER A 150 -4.66 -24.51 -14.35
CA SER A 150 -4.62 -24.61 -15.82
C SER A 150 -4.25 -26.01 -16.28
N THR A 151 -3.29 -26.68 -15.61
CA THR A 151 -2.89 -28.05 -15.92
C THR A 151 -4.03 -29.03 -15.68
N ASN A 152 -4.76 -28.89 -14.57
CA ASN A 152 -5.94 -29.72 -14.30
C ASN A 152 -7.02 -29.55 -15.36
N LEU A 153 -7.34 -28.31 -15.72
CA LEU A 153 -8.33 -28.01 -16.76
C LEU A 153 -7.92 -28.58 -18.14
N ALA A 154 -6.65 -28.42 -18.51
CA ALA A 154 -6.12 -28.98 -19.75
C ALA A 154 -6.20 -30.51 -19.80
N ALA A 155 -6.11 -31.17 -18.62
CA ALA A 155 -6.26 -32.62 -18.49
C ALA A 155 -7.73 -33.07 -18.34
N GLY A 156 -8.71 -32.17 -18.47
CA GLY A 156 -10.14 -32.47 -18.31
C GLY A 156 -10.56 -32.81 -16.88
N LYS A 157 -9.77 -32.42 -15.90
CA LYS A 157 -10.05 -32.60 -14.46
C LYS A 157 -10.76 -31.39 -13.88
N ASP A 158 -11.30 -31.56 -12.66
CA ASP A 158 -11.69 -30.40 -11.84
C ASP A 158 -10.48 -29.47 -11.64
N ALA A 159 -10.70 -28.15 -11.76
CA ALA A 159 -9.63 -27.16 -11.68
C ALA A 159 -8.79 -27.30 -10.38
N THR A 160 -9.45 -27.57 -9.27
CA THR A 160 -8.83 -27.66 -7.94
C THR A 160 -8.34 -29.05 -7.56
N ALA A 161 -8.47 -30.07 -8.45
CA ALA A 161 -8.10 -31.45 -8.17
C ALA A 161 -6.65 -31.57 -7.67
N GLY A 162 -6.47 -32.16 -6.49
CA GLY A 162 -5.13 -32.34 -5.88
C GLY A 162 -4.44 -31.06 -5.40
N THR A 163 -5.18 -29.94 -5.27
CA THR A 163 -4.68 -28.69 -4.70
C THR A 163 -5.38 -28.37 -3.38
N GLU A 164 -4.81 -27.47 -2.59
CA GLU A 164 -5.46 -26.91 -1.39
C GLU A 164 -6.32 -25.67 -1.72
N ILE A 165 -6.42 -25.31 -2.99
CA ILE A 165 -7.12 -24.11 -3.45
C ILE A 165 -8.62 -24.33 -3.35
N LYS A 166 -9.32 -23.37 -2.72
CA LYS A 166 -10.77 -23.36 -2.63
C LYS A 166 -11.30 -22.21 -3.50
N LEU A 167 -12.17 -22.53 -4.44
CA LEU A 167 -12.84 -21.53 -5.23
C LEU A 167 -14.05 -20.97 -4.45
N LYS A 168 -14.13 -19.63 -4.39
CA LYS A 168 -15.33 -18.94 -3.94
C LYS A 168 -15.96 -18.32 -5.20
N ASP A 169 -17.21 -18.67 -5.49
CA ASP A 169 -17.95 -18.18 -6.65
C ASP A 169 -17.21 -18.41 -7.99
N LYS A 170 -16.52 -19.56 -8.11
CA LYS A 170 -15.65 -19.94 -9.25
C LYS A 170 -14.38 -19.08 -9.39
N VAL A 171 -14.03 -18.33 -8.38
CA VAL A 171 -12.80 -17.55 -8.29
C VAL A 171 -11.86 -18.14 -7.22
N ALA A 172 -10.56 -18.24 -7.54
CA ALA A 172 -9.53 -18.76 -6.64
C ALA A 172 -9.10 -17.72 -5.60
#